data_bf8a2b23accdf83d1d6cca8c0cdc7d6c
#
_entry.id   bf8a2b23accdf83d1d6cca8c0cdc7d6c
#
_cell.length_a   1.000
_cell.length_b   1.000
_cell.length_c   1.000
_cell.angle_alpha   90.00
_cell.angle_beta   90.00
_cell.angle_gamma   90.00
#
_symmetry.space_group_name_H-M   'P 1'
#
loop_
_entity.id
_entity.type
_entity.pdbx_description
1 polymer ?
#
loop_
_entity_poly.entity_id
_entity_poly.type
_entity_poly.pdbx_seq_one_letter_code
_entity_poly.pdbx_strand_id
1 'polypeptide(L)'
;RLTVALNLNNLLLHPFRLSADTFSLGCGIAATLMAGLIYLCVKYSKHRLMPQKEYGSARWGGPEDIAPFLDEDVQNNLPLTASESLSLSPKMKVTANDNYNRNKNVIVFGPSGSGKSYSVAGPQLLQFNSNYVLSDPKGELLQEYGNVLLSQGYKVKVFNLKDRDKSDHYNLFAYIKNEDDILVVTKNLVKNLKEDPTAKSTADPIWEEGMTALLEALIGYVFYELEPEERNMNSVMTLLLMLESQGDGPNSVSQLDLLFDDLSINKPNSFAAKQYKLYKMAPGKTAQSINVSLGLRMSAFNIPSIANICADDTIDLRELGSEKKVALFVVTPDTTTAYNFLAAVMFQQCFQILVDIADHRPDKRLPRHLRFLLDEFPNIGMIPDFQILISTIRSRDIACTLIYQSLNQLKSQYKDDWATIYENCDSMIVLGAGGNPENLEFFSKALGKATIEVMNTSENKGSQGSYTKSYQALGRELMTPEEIRTMPRNWCLLMISGVAPFYSRKYNLKDHPNYHLVEAEGGKPFDYDRRAEQSFADFISDVKDVKTVKLCAENNN
;
A
#
# COMPACT_ATOMS: atom_id res chain seq x y z
N ARG A 1 -11.25 -84.76 -16.55
CA ARG A 1 -12.08 -83.80 -15.77
C ARG A 1 -12.20 -84.14 -14.29
N LEU A 2 -12.28 -85.45 -13.95
CA LEU A 2 -12.36 -85.88 -12.53
C LEU A 2 -11.03 -85.70 -11.77
N THR A 3 -9.88 -85.84 -12.41
CA THR A 3 -8.57 -85.72 -11.81
C THR A 3 -8.26 -84.28 -11.36
N VAL A 4 -8.81 -83.24 -12.03
CA VAL A 4 -8.63 -81.83 -11.66
C VAL A 4 -9.43 -81.48 -10.40
N ALA A 5 -10.66 -82.04 -10.26
CA ALA A 5 -11.51 -81.80 -9.09
C ALA A 5 -10.96 -82.43 -7.80
N LEU A 6 -10.31 -83.59 -7.91
CA LEU A 6 -9.66 -84.25 -6.76
C LEU A 6 -8.41 -83.57 -6.30
N ASN A 7 -7.68 -82.86 -7.18
CA ASN A 7 -6.52 -82.06 -6.82
C ASN A 7 -6.90 -80.74 -6.13
N LEU A 8 -8.03 -80.12 -6.46
CA LEU A 8 -8.50 -78.91 -5.82
C LEU A 8 -8.81 -79.10 -4.33
N ASN A 9 -9.43 -80.19 -3.97
CA ASN A 9 -9.71 -80.53 -2.58
C ASN A 9 -8.43 -80.80 -1.76
N ASN A 10 -7.42 -81.43 -2.34
CA ASN A 10 -6.12 -81.63 -1.70
C ASN A 10 -5.34 -80.27 -1.53
N LEU A 11 -5.50 -79.40 -2.46
CA LEU A 11 -4.87 -78.03 -2.40
C LEU A 11 -5.51 -77.21 -1.27
N LEU A 12 -6.81 -77.26 -1.07
CA LEU A 12 -7.55 -76.60 0.00
C LEU A 12 -7.21 -77.13 1.39
N LEU A 13 -6.95 -78.47 1.49
CA LEU A 13 -6.60 -79.15 2.77
C LEU A 13 -5.11 -78.90 3.16
N HIS A 14 -4.22 -78.68 2.19
CA HIS A 14 -2.80 -78.53 2.42
C HIS A 14 -2.24 -77.35 1.58
N PRO A 15 -2.60 -76.11 1.83
CA PRO A 15 -2.29 -74.95 0.99
C PRO A 15 -0.80 -74.63 0.87
N PHE A 16 0.02 -75.18 1.76
CA PHE A 16 1.49 -74.92 1.78
C PHE A 16 2.34 -76.10 1.30
N ARG A 17 1.71 -77.20 0.69
CA ARG A 17 2.45 -78.33 0.16
C ARG A 17 3.18 -77.97 -1.14
N LEU A 18 4.52 -77.99 -1.11
CA LEU A 18 5.35 -77.75 -2.30
C LEU A 18 5.19 -78.98 -3.25
N SER A 19 4.75 -78.74 -4.48
CA SER A 19 4.71 -79.68 -5.58
C SER A 19 5.73 -79.31 -6.65
N ALA A 20 6.56 -80.27 -7.07
CA ALA A 20 7.54 -80.09 -8.14
C ALA A 20 7.02 -80.49 -9.52
N ASP A 21 5.70 -80.75 -9.66
CA ASP A 21 5.07 -81.04 -10.91
C ASP A 21 5.08 -79.83 -11.87
N THR A 22 5.41 -80.12 -13.12
CA THR A 22 5.59 -79.05 -14.17
C THR A 22 4.31 -78.24 -14.39
N PHE A 23 3.12 -78.82 -14.21
CA PHE A 23 1.85 -78.15 -14.33
C PHE A 23 1.60 -77.21 -13.14
N SER A 24 1.88 -77.66 -11.93
CA SER A 24 1.75 -76.85 -10.71
C SER A 24 2.73 -75.70 -10.69
N LEU A 25 3.97 -75.89 -11.18
CA LEU A 25 4.96 -74.89 -11.31
C LEU A 25 4.54 -73.84 -12.35
N GLY A 26 4.00 -74.23 -13.47
CA GLY A 26 3.47 -73.33 -14.51
C GLY A 26 2.30 -72.50 -14.01
N CYS A 27 1.35 -73.11 -13.25
CA CYS A 27 0.26 -72.37 -12.63
C CYS A 27 0.77 -71.34 -11.59
N GLY A 28 1.76 -71.69 -10.79
CA GLY A 28 2.39 -70.80 -9.82
C GLY A 28 3.06 -69.56 -10.47
N ILE A 29 3.84 -69.80 -11.55
CA ILE A 29 4.47 -68.72 -12.32
C ILE A 29 3.39 -67.82 -12.95
N ALA A 30 2.36 -68.38 -13.58
CA ALA A 30 1.27 -67.62 -14.17
C ALA A 30 0.51 -66.77 -13.15
N ALA A 31 0.22 -67.31 -11.96
CA ALA A 31 -0.42 -66.60 -10.88
C ALA A 31 0.44 -65.46 -10.34
N THR A 32 1.76 -65.68 -10.20
CA THR A 32 2.70 -64.65 -9.76
C THR A 32 2.84 -63.53 -10.79
N LEU A 33 2.93 -63.85 -12.08
CA LEU A 33 2.93 -62.88 -13.15
C LEU A 33 1.64 -62.06 -13.20
N MET A 34 0.49 -62.72 -13.04
CA MET A 34 -0.80 -62.04 -13.00
C MET A 34 -0.93 -61.12 -11.78
N ALA A 35 -0.51 -61.56 -10.60
CA ALA A 35 -0.48 -60.75 -9.39
C ALA A 35 0.49 -59.53 -9.54
N GLY A 36 1.66 -59.76 -10.16
CA GLY A 36 2.58 -58.70 -10.50
C GLY A 36 2.00 -57.68 -11.48
N LEU A 37 1.29 -58.17 -12.50
CA LEU A 37 0.61 -57.31 -13.48
C LEU A 37 -0.53 -56.49 -12.86
N ILE A 38 -1.33 -57.12 -12.01
CA ILE A 38 -2.37 -56.43 -11.24
C ILE A 38 -1.75 -55.41 -10.30
N TYR A 39 -0.66 -55.72 -9.60
CA TYR A 39 0.06 -54.79 -8.75
C TYR A 39 0.59 -53.60 -9.54
N LEU A 40 1.19 -53.83 -10.70
CA LEU A 40 1.68 -52.76 -11.60
C LEU A 40 0.50 -51.92 -12.11
N CYS A 41 -0.59 -52.52 -12.55
CA CYS A 41 -1.78 -51.78 -12.98
C CYS A 41 -2.37 -50.91 -11.86
N VAL A 42 -2.48 -51.46 -10.65
CA VAL A 42 -2.95 -50.70 -9.48
C VAL A 42 -1.97 -49.59 -9.10
N LYS A 43 -0.66 -49.88 -9.13
CA LYS A 43 0.38 -48.89 -8.82
C LYS A 43 0.40 -47.75 -9.85
N TYR A 44 0.34 -48.08 -11.15
CA TYR A 44 0.30 -47.06 -12.21
C TYR A 44 -1.04 -46.32 -12.30
N SER A 45 -2.15 -47.00 -11.96
CA SER A 45 -3.48 -46.37 -11.87
C SER A 45 -3.55 -45.34 -10.73
N LYS A 46 -2.92 -45.63 -9.59
CA LYS A 46 -2.91 -44.71 -8.43
C LYS A 46 -2.10 -43.43 -8.65
N HIS A 47 -1.17 -43.38 -9.61
CA HIS A 47 -0.31 -42.23 -9.86
C HIS A 47 -0.99 -41.10 -10.67
N ARG A 48 -2.21 -41.26 -11.15
CA ARG A 48 -2.90 -40.23 -11.96
C ARG A 48 -4.10 -39.58 -11.27
N LEU A 49 -4.46 -39.99 -10.07
CA LEU A 49 -5.59 -39.41 -9.35
C LEU A 49 -5.06 -38.54 -8.21
N MET A 50 -5.38 -37.24 -8.25
CA MET A 50 -5.29 -36.35 -7.10
C MET A 50 -6.69 -36.26 -6.47
N PRO A 51 -7.08 -37.21 -5.60
CA PRO A 51 -8.44 -37.27 -5.08
C PRO A 51 -8.77 -35.97 -4.35
N GLN A 52 -9.92 -35.39 -4.69
CA GLN A 52 -10.41 -34.09 -4.19
C GLN A 52 -9.60 -32.84 -4.60
N LYS A 53 -8.68 -32.97 -5.57
CA LYS A 53 -7.87 -31.82 -6.08
C LYS A 53 -7.83 -31.78 -7.61
N GLU A 54 -8.65 -32.56 -8.31
CA GLU A 54 -8.62 -32.73 -9.77
C GLU A 54 -8.92 -31.41 -10.51
N TYR A 55 -9.78 -30.58 -9.93
CA TYR A 55 -10.24 -29.30 -10.52
C TYR A 55 -9.79 -28.05 -9.74
N GLY A 56 -9.19 -28.25 -8.56
CA GLY A 56 -8.68 -27.17 -7.73
C GLY A 56 -8.51 -27.62 -6.27
N SER A 57 -7.53 -27.00 -5.60
CA SER A 57 -7.16 -27.35 -4.22
C SER A 57 -7.40 -26.21 -3.23
N ALA A 58 -8.08 -25.14 -3.65
CA ALA A 58 -8.38 -24.02 -2.77
C ALA A 58 -9.29 -24.47 -1.61
N ARG A 59 -9.01 -23.95 -0.43
CA ARG A 59 -9.79 -24.19 0.79
C ARG A 59 -9.83 -22.92 1.62
N TRP A 60 -10.77 -22.80 2.51
CA TRP A 60 -10.75 -21.75 3.51
C TRP A 60 -9.64 -22.00 4.52
N GLY A 61 -8.97 -20.92 4.92
CA GLY A 61 -7.96 -20.91 5.97
C GLY A 61 -8.59 -21.09 7.36
N GLY A 62 -7.83 -21.69 8.24
CA GLY A 62 -8.14 -21.86 9.65
C GLY A 62 -7.10 -21.20 10.56
N PRO A 63 -7.31 -21.25 11.89
CA PRO A 63 -6.36 -20.68 12.85
C PRO A 63 -4.93 -21.23 12.70
N GLU A 64 -4.78 -22.47 12.26
CA GLU A 64 -3.49 -23.12 12.02
C GLU A 64 -2.70 -22.49 10.87
N ASP A 65 -3.39 -21.91 9.89
CA ASP A 65 -2.76 -21.28 8.73
C ASP A 65 -2.15 -19.91 9.08
N ILE A 66 -2.74 -19.17 10.02
CA ILE A 66 -2.27 -17.85 10.44
C ILE A 66 -1.35 -17.89 11.68
N ALA A 67 -1.49 -18.91 12.54
CA ALA A 67 -0.72 -19.03 13.78
C ALA A 67 0.81 -18.86 13.62
N PRO A 68 1.47 -19.38 12.55
CA PRO A 68 2.90 -19.21 12.35
C PRO A 68 3.33 -17.74 12.12
N PHE A 69 2.41 -16.85 11.81
CA PHE A 69 2.66 -15.45 11.45
C PHE A 69 2.25 -14.48 12.55
N LEU A 70 1.85 -14.96 13.71
CA LEU A 70 1.50 -14.15 14.87
C LEU A 70 2.72 -13.92 15.76
N ASP A 71 2.77 -12.75 16.38
CA ASP A 71 3.68 -12.47 17.49
C ASP A 71 3.00 -12.91 18.81
N GLU A 72 3.81 -13.40 19.77
CA GLU A 72 3.33 -13.74 21.11
C GLU A 72 2.77 -12.51 21.85
N ASP A 73 3.41 -11.35 21.63
CA ASP A 73 2.87 -10.08 22.09
C ASP A 73 1.83 -9.57 21.11
N VAL A 74 0.58 -9.55 21.55
CA VAL A 74 -0.57 -9.09 20.74
C VAL A 74 -0.39 -7.65 20.24
N GLN A 75 0.33 -6.79 20.98
CA GLN A 75 0.59 -5.42 20.57
C GLN A 75 1.53 -5.33 19.37
N ASN A 76 2.37 -6.32 19.14
CA ASN A 76 3.25 -6.39 18.00
C ASN A 76 2.58 -6.93 16.73
N ASN A 77 1.30 -7.20 16.78
CA ASN A 77 0.54 -7.67 15.63
C ASN A 77 -0.20 -6.53 14.93
N LEU A 78 -0.33 -6.64 13.62
CA LEU A 78 -1.15 -5.81 12.76
C LEU A 78 -2.53 -6.45 12.61
N PRO A 79 -3.60 -5.91 13.19
CA PRO A 79 -4.95 -6.42 13.00
C PRO A 79 -5.40 -6.31 11.54
N LEU A 80 -5.92 -7.39 10.96
CA LEU A 80 -6.47 -7.43 9.61
C LEU A 80 -7.98 -7.68 9.62
N THR A 81 -8.43 -8.61 10.45
CA THR A 81 -9.85 -8.96 10.65
C THR A 81 -10.09 -9.26 12.14
N ALA A 82 -11.28 -9.72 12.50
CA ALA A 82 -11.59 -10.06 13.89
C ALA A 82 -10.72 -11.19 14.47
N SER A 83 -10.22 -12.09 13.64
CA SER A 83 -9.48 -13.29 14.06
C SER A 83 -8.07 -13.37 13.49
N GLU A 84 -7.77 -12.68 12.39
CA GLU A 84 -6.49 -12.76 11.71
C GLU A 84 -5.69 -11.47 11.90
N SER A 85 -4.40 -11.65 12.24
CA SER A 85 -3.41 -10.58 12.39
C SER A 85 -2.06 -11.04 11.84
N LEU A 86 -1.12 -10.11 11.63
CA LEU A 86 0.24 -10.42 11.20
C LEU A 86 1.25 -9.71 12.10
N SER A 87 2.28 -10.44 12.53
CA SER A 87 3.38 -9.86 13.31
C SER A 87 4.07 -8.71 12.57
N LEU A 88 4.38 -7.63 13.26
CA LEU A 88 5.24 -6.54 12.81
C LEU A 88 6.73 -6.82 13.05
N SER A 89 7.08 -7.90 13.75
CA SER A 89 8.47 -8.29 13.96
C SER A 89 9.24 -8.38 12.65
N PRO A 90 10.44 -7.78 12.58
CA PRO A 90 11.26 -7.77 11.37
C PRO A 90 11.81 -9.15 10.99
N LYS A 91 11.86 -10.07 11.96
CA LYS A 91 12.38 -11.45 11.79
C LYS A 91 11.45 -12.41 12.49
N MET A 92 10.58 -13.05 11.73
CA MET A 92 9.83 -14.21 12.23
C MET A 92 10.60 -15.50 11.96
N LYS A 93 10.70 -16.36 12.98
CA LYS A 93 11.10 -17.75 12.79
C LYS A 93 9.85 -18.57 12.49
N VAL A 94 9.59 -18.84 11.23
CA VAL A 94 8.50 -19.74 10.81
C VAL A 94 8.92 -21.21 11.01
N THR A 95 10.22 -21.49 10.84
CA THR A 95 10.84 -22.77 11.18
C THR A 95 12.20 -22.49 11.80
N ALA A 96 12.83 -23.48 12.44
CA ALA A 96 14.14 -23.33 13.10
C ALA A 96 15.26 -22.79 12.16
N ASN A 97 15.06 -22.87 10.86
CA ASN A 97 16.05 -22.49 9.83
C ASN A 97 15.68 -21.27 8.98
N ASP A 98 14.44 -20.72 9.06
CA ASP A 98 13.99 -19.66 8.18
C ASP A 98 13.65 -18.38 8.94
N ASN A 99 14.40 -17.31 8.67
CA ASN A 99 14.02 -15.96 9.06
C ASN A 99 13.09 -15.38 7.96
N TYR A 100 11.80 -15.43 8.19
CA TYR A 100 10.81 -14.94 7.23
C TYR A 100 10.44 -13.48 7.53
N ASN A 101 10.90 -12.54 6.69
CA ASN A 101 10.46 -11.15 6.74
C ASN A 101 9.33 -10.95 5.72
N ARG A 102 8.09 -11.04 6.19
CA ARG A 102 6.91 -10.87 5.36
C ARG A 102 6.71 -9.41 4.95
N ASN A 103 6.17 -9.18 3.75
CA ASN A 103 5.70 -7.87 3.36
C ASN A 103 4.46 -7.49 4.21
N LYS A 104 4.46 -6.28 4.76
CA LYS A 104 3.41 -5.78 5.68
C LYS A 104 2.48 -4.77 4.99
N ASN A 105 2.59 -4.61 3.66
CA ASN A 105 1.67 -3.79 2.90
C ASN A 105 0.31 -4.48 2.81
N VAL A 106 -0.73 -3.71 3.03
CA VAL A 106 -2.13 -4.15 3.00
C VAL A 106 -2.89 -3.34 1.96
N ILE A 107 -3.69 -4.00 1.14
CA ILE A 107 -4.65 -3.33 0.27
C ILE A 107 -6.08 -3.67 0.70
N VAL A 108 -6.93 -2.67 0.78
CA VAL A 108 -8.30 -2.79 1.29
C VAL A 108 -9.28 -2.30 0.24
N PHE A 109 -10.26 -3.11 -0.09
CA PHE A 109 -11.35 -2.76 -0.98
C PHE A 109 -12.68 -2.78 -0.24
N GLY A 110 -13.45 -1.70 -0.37
CA GLY A 110 -14.78 -1.66 0.21
C GLY A 110 -15.54 -0.40 -0.19
N PRO A 111 -16.82 -0.51 -0.60
CA PRO A 111 -17.63 0.63 -0.96
C PRO A 111 -17.81 1.60 0.22
N SER A 112 -18.38 2.77 -0.05
CA SER A 112 -18.73 3.72 1.02
C SER A 112 -19.65 3.06 2.04
N GLY A 113 -19.43 3.31 3.34
CA GLY A 113 -20.17 2.71 4.43
C GLY A 113 -19.85 1.24 4.71
N SER A 114 -18.80 0.67 4.12
CA SER A 114 -18.36 -0.71 4.40
C SER A 114 -17.60 -0.87 5.72
N GLY A 115 -17.29 0.24 6.41
CA GLY A 115 -16.57 0.25 7.68
C GLY A 115 -15.04 0.23 7.54
N LYS A 116 -14.48 0.76 6.43
CA LYS A 116 -13.03 0.81 6.18
C LYS A 116 -12.25 1.43 7.34
N SER A 117 -12.58 2.67 7.70
CA SER A 117 -11.91 3.39 8.78
C SER A 117 -12.15 2.72 10.14
N TYR A 118 -13.38 2.25 10.42
CA TYR A 118 -13.77 1.59 11.67
C TYR A 118 -13.14 0.21 11.87
N SER A 119 -13.13 -0.63 10.82
CA SER A 119 -12.71 -2.04 10.94
C SER A 119 -11.24 -2.29 10.55
N VAL A 120 -10.57 -1.31 9.91
CA VAL A 120 -9.17 -1.46 9.47
C VAL A 120 -8.28 -0.37 10.06
N ALA A 121 -8.57 0.91 9.77
CA ALA A 121 -7.71 2.01 10.21
C ALA A 121 -7.67 2.14 11.74
N GLY A 122 -8.83 2.14 12.39
CA GLY A 122 -8.95 2.28 13.84
C GLY A 122 -8.20 1.19 14.62
N PRO A 123 -8.43 -0.11 14.36
CA PRO A 123 -7.68 -1.16 15.04
C PRO A 123 -6.16 -1.06 14.86
N GLN A 124 -5.68 -0.67 13.67
CA GLN A 124 -4.25 -0.49 13.42
C GLN A 124 -3.66 0.70 14.19
N LEU A 125 -4.40 1.81 14.33
CA LEU A 125 -3.98 2.97 15.12
C LEU A 125 -3.92 2.67 16.61
N LEU A 126 -4.91 1.94 17.13
CA LEU A 126 -4.99 1.60 18.54
C LEU A 126 -3.95 0.60 19.02
N GLN A 127 -3.13 0.02 18.13
CA GLN A 127 -1.98 -0.80 18.52
C GLN A 127 -0.81 0.03 19.06
N PHE A 128 -0.69 1.30 18.72
CA PHE A 128 0.38 2.21 19.18
C PHE A 128 1.80 1.68 18.95
N ASN A 129 1.98 0.77 18.00
CA ASN A 129 3.22 0.03 17.75
C ASN A 129 4.10 0.64 16.65
N SER A 130 3.61 1.68 15.98
CA SER A 130 4.24 2.28 14.80
C SER A 130 4.28 3.79 14.90
N ASN A 131 5.10 4.45 14.09
CA ASN A 131 4.86 5.81 13.68
C ASN A 131 3.84 5.79 12.54
N TYR A 132 3.05 6.84 12.41
CA TYR A 132 1.93 6.86 11.48
C TYR A 132 1.97 8.09 10.58
N VAL A 133 1.68 7.87 9.29
CA VAL A 133 1.37 8.93 8.33
C VAL A 133 0.00 8.60 7.74
N LEU A 134 -0.96 9.49 7.95
CA LEU A 134 -2.36 9.23 7.62
C LEU A 134 -2.85 10.19 6.53
N SER A 135 -3.53 9.66 5.52
CA SER A 135 -4.47 10.49 4.77
C SER A 135 -5.83 10.44 5.47
N ASP A 136 -6.41 11.59 5.72
CA ASP A 136 -7.66 11.73 6.46
C ASP A 136 -8.63 12.65 5.70
N PRO A 137 -9.29 12.15 4.64
CA PRO A 137 -10.34 12.89 3.98
C PRO A 137 -11.44 13.23 5.00
N LYS A 138 -11.76 14.50 5.16
CA LYS A 138 -12.73 15.05 6.13
C LYS A 138 -12.21 15.35 7.53
N GLY A 139 -11.12 14.78 8.02
CA GLY A 139 -10.60 14.96 9.37
C GLY A 139 -11.28 14.05 10.42
N GLU A 140 -11.93 12.96 9.98
CA GLU A 140 -12.62 12.03 10.88
C GLU A 140 -11.63 11.21 11.73
N LEU A 141 -10.50 10.79 11.15
CA LEU A 141 -9.45 10.06 11.89
C LEU A 141 -8.75 10.96 12.91
N LEU A 142 -8.48 12.21 12.57
CA LEU A 142 -7.91 13.18 13.51
C LEU A 142 -8.84 13.42 14.69
N GLN A 143 -10.14 13.60 14.44
CA GLN A 143 -11.15 13.80 15.47
C GLN A 143 -11.31 12.59 16.38
N GLU A 144 -11.29 11.37 15.84
CA GLU A 144 -11.51 10.14 16.60
C GLU A 144 -10.25 9.70 17.35
N TYR A 145 -9.06 9.82 16.75
CA TYR A 145 -7.83 9.24 17.29
C TYR A 145 -6.75 10.26 17.66
N GLY A 146 -6.86 11.52 17.27
CA GLY A 146 -5.81 12.53 17.52
C GLY A 146 -5.52 12.70 19.02
N ASN A 147 -6.56 12.92 19.84
CA ASN A 147 -6.42 13.05 21.30
C ASN A 147 -5.99 11.72 21.97
N VAL A 148 -6.43 10.59 21.41
CA VAL A 148 -6.02 9.26 21.89
C VAL A 148 -4.51 9.08 21.69
N LEU A 149 -3.98 9.42 20.52
CA LEU A 149 -2.54 9.34 20.24
C LEU A 149 -1.74 10.30 21.13
N LEU A 150 -2.21 11.55 21.34
CA LEU A 150 -1.61 12.47 22.30
C LEU A 150 -1.51 11.86 23.70
N SER A 151 -2.59 11.19 24.18
CA SER A 151 -2.61 10.56 25.50
C SER A 151 -1.59 9.41 25.63
N GLN A 152 -1.21 8.81 24.48
CA GLN A 152 -0.23 7.72 24.41
C GLN A 152 1.20 8.21 24.11
N GLY A 153 1.43 9.52 24.23
CA GLY A 153 2.76 10.13 24.07
C GLY A 153 3.21 10.27 22.62
N TYR A 154 2.28 10.31 21.67
CA TYR A 154 2.61 10.67 20.29
C TYR A 154 2.71 12.17 20.14
N LYS A 155 3.75 12.62 19.44
CA LYS A 155 3.78 13.96 18.85
C LYS A 155 2.87 13.95 17.64
N VAL A 156 1.71 14.61 17.75
CA VAL A 156 0.73 14.67 16.67
C VAL A 156 0.96 15.91 15.84
N LYS A 157 1.18 15.72 14.55
CA LYS A 157 1.36 16.76 13.53
C LYS A 157 0.15 16.75 12.60
N VAL A 158 -0.28 17.93 12.15
CA VAL A 158 -1.51 18.06 11.37
C VAL A 158 -1.27 18.98 10.19
N PHE A 159 -1.28 18.45 8.97
CA PHE A 159 -1.33 19.24 7.75
C PHE A 159 -2.78 19.31 7.26
N ASN A 160 -3.42 20.44 7.50
CA ASN A 160 -4.86 20.60 7.29
C ASN A 160 -5.16 21.51 6.10
N LEU A 161 -5.48 20.90 4.95
CA LEU A 161 -5.85 21.64 3.74
C LEU A 161 -7.31 22.08 3.72
N LYS A 162 -8.14 21.60 4.69
CA LYS A 162 -9.54 21.95 4.85
C LYS A 162 -9.72 23.15 5.79
N ASP A 163 -9.09 23.14 6.96
CA ASP A 163 -9.08 24.23 7.96
C ASP A 163 -7.64 24.65 8.20
N ARG A 164 -7.16 25.59 7.37
CA ARG A 164 -5.74 25.96 7.28
C ARG A 164 -5.24 26.74 8.47
N ASP A 165 -6.15 27.41 9.21
CA ASP A 165 -5.80 28.12 10.44
C ASP A 165 -5.39 27.14 11.56
N LYS A 166 -5.74 25.86 11.40
CA LYS A 166 -5.37 24.76 12.30
C LYS A 166 -4.36 23.80 11.68
N SER A 167 -3.56 24.28 10.75
CA SER A 167 -2.53 23.49 10.08
C SER A 167 -1.16 23.79 10.62
N ASP A 168 -0.34 22.75 10.76
CA ASP A 168 1.11 22.92 10.75
C ASP A 168 1.55 23.31 9.34
N HIS A 169 2.73 23.91 9.23
CA HIS A 169 3.28 24.42 7.99
C HIS A 169 4.18 23.38 7.32
N TYR A 170 4.08 23.31 6.01
CA TYR A 170 4.88 22.42 5.16
C TYR A 170 5.51 23.21 4.03
N ASN A 171 6.81 23.37 4.08
CA ASN A 171 7.61 23.96 3.01
C ASN A 171 8.41 22.86 2.29
N LEU A 172 8.07 22.59 1.03
CA LEU A 172 8.74 21.56 0.24
C LEU A 172 10.26 21.82 0.07
N PHE A 173 10.71 23.07 0.14
CA PHE A 173 12.13 23.42 0.06
C PHE A 173 12.95 22.95 1.26
N ALA A 174 12.33 22.75 2.43
CA ALA A 174 13.00 22.19 3.60
C ALA A 174 13.56 20.77 3.36
N TYR A 175 13.09 20.12 2.32
CA TYR A 175 13.40 18.72 1.99
C TYR A 175 14.15 18.53 0.68
N ILE A 176 14.46 19.61 -0.03
CA ILE A 176 15.32 19.62 -1.22
C ILE A 176 16.78 19.70 -0.77
N LYS A 177 17.62 18.79 -1.27
CA LYS A 177 19.06 18.74 -0.99
C LYS A 177 19.91 19.03 -2.21
N ASN A 178 19.44 18.67 -3.38
CA ASN A 178 20.17 18.74 -4.66
C ASN A 178 19.19 18.82 -5.85
N GLU A 179 19.77 18.82 -7.05
CA GLU A 179 19.04 18.88 -8.31
C GLU A 179 18.11 17.70 -8.52
N ASP A 180 18.48 16.49 -8.08
CA ASP A 180 17.65 15.30 -8.23
C ASP A 180 16.33 15.46 -7.48
N ASP A 181 16.36 16.05 -6.27
CA ASP A 181 15.14 16.34 -5.51
C ASP A 181 14.27 17.37 -6.21
N ILE A 182 14.90 18.39 -6.86
CA ILE A 182 14.16 19.39 -7.66
C ILE A 182 13.42 18.70 -8.81
N LEU A 183 14.08 17.81 -9.55
CA LEU A 183 13.47 17.06 -10.65
C LEU A 183 12.26 16.24 -10.17
N VAL A 184 12.40 15.56 -9.03
CA VAL A 184 11.32 14.73 -8.48
C VAL A 184 10.12 15.58 -8.04
N VAL A 185 10.36 16.66 -7.31
CA VAL A 185 9.29 17.58 -6.86
C VAL A 185 8.58 18.21 -8.05
N THR A 186 9.33 18.68 -9.03
CA THR A 186 8.78 19.29 -10.26
C THR A 186 7.93 18.31 -11.04
N LYS A 187 8.40 17.09 -11.26
CA LYS A 187 7.65 16.01 -11.92
C LYS A 187 6.31 15.75 -11.20
N ASN A 188 6.32 15.74 -9.87
CA ASN A 188 5.11 15.54 -9.08
C ASN A 188 4.14 16.72 -9.24
N LEU A 189 4.62 17.94 -9.08
CA LEU A 189 3.81 19.15 -9.24
C LEU A 189 3.16 19.21 -10.62
N VAL A 190 3.95 19.09 -11.69
CA VAL A 190 3.43 19.14 -13.07
C VAL A 190 2.39 18.07 -13.32
N LYS A 191 2.58 16.86 -12.77
CA LYS A 191 1.63 15.75 -12.93
C LYS A 191 0.31 15.99 -12.20
N ASN A 192 0.35 16.48 -10.97
CA ASN A 192 -0.84 16.67 -10.13
C ASN A 192 -1.53 18.02 -10.32
N LEU A 193 -0.90 18.98 -10.95
CA LEU A 193 -1.51 20.26 -11.32
C LEU A 193 -2.35 20.17 -12.63
N LYS A 194 -2.49 19.00 -13.25
CA LYS A 194 -3.39 18.77 -14.37
C LYS A 194 -4.83 18.66 -13.88
N GLU A 195 -5.80 19.02 -14.73
CA GLU A 195 -7.23 18.81 -14.45
C GLU A 195 -7.55 17.34 -14.17
N ASP A 196 -6.91 16.43 -14.92
CA ASP A 196 -6.96 15.00 -14.69
C ASP A 196 -5.52 14.43 -14.69
N PRO A 197 -4.92 14.21 -13.52
CA PRO A 197 -3.59 13.62 -13.41
C PRO A 197 -3.46 12.22 -14.03
N THR A 198 -4.61 11.54 -14.22
CA THR A 198 -4.69 10.20 -14.80
C THR A 198 -4.89 10.20 -16.32
N ALA A 199 -5.29 11.32 -16.92
CA ALA A 199 -5.48 11.41 -18.36
C ALA A 199 -4.14 11.23 -19.10
N LYS A 200 -4.18 10.45 -20.21
CA LYS A 200 -3.09 10.51 -21.18
C LYS A 200 -3.12 11.91 -21.80
N SER A 201 -1.99 12.63 -21.71
CA SER A 201 -1.89 13.95 -22.34
C SER A 201 -2.19 13.79 -23.83
N THR A 202 -3.24 14.45 -24.30
CA THR A 202 -3.53 14.62 -25.74
C THR A 202 -2.79 15.85 -26.28
N ALA A 203 -2.19 16.65 -25.40
CA ALA A 203 -1.35 17.78 -25.76
C ALA A 203 0.01 17.30 -26.26
N ASP A 204 0.62 18.07 -27.12
CA ASP A 204 2.00 17.84 -27.58
C ASP A 204 2.93 17.73 -26.36
N PRO A 205 3.77 16.70 -26.26
CA PRO A 205 4.74 16.54 -25.16
C PRO A 205 5.57 17.78 -24.84
N ILE A 206 5.85 18.61 -25.87
CA ILE A 206 6.62 19.84 -25.74
C ILE A 206 6.05 20.82 -24.69
N TRP A 207 4.72 20.79 -24.46
CA TRP A 207 4.08 21.67 -23.49
C TRP A 207 4.41 21.25 -22.04
N GLU A 208 4.35 19.95 -21.79
CA GLU A 208 4.64 19.41 -20.47
C GLU A 208 6.13 19.51 -20.15
N GLU A 209 6.98 19.20 -21.13
CA GLU A 209 8.43 19.34 -21.00
C GLU A 209 8.84 20.79 -20.79
N GLY A 210 8.20 21.73 -21.52
CA GLY A 210 8.47 23.17 -21.35
C GLY A 210 8.02 23.72 -20.00
N MET A 211 6.86 23.30 -19.48
CA MET A 211 6.42 23.65 -18.12
C MET A 211 7.37 23.06 -17.06
N THR A 212 7.82 21.84 -17.26
CA THR A 212 8.76 21.17 -16.37
C THR A 212 10.07 21.95 -16.30
N ALA A 213 10.67 22.26 -17.46
CA ALA A 213 11.92 23.00 -17.52
C ALA A 213 11.81 24.41 -16.89
N LEU A 214 10.69 25.11 -17.12
CA LEU A 214 10.46 26.42 -16.49
C LEU A 214 10.34 26.28 -14.96
N LEU A 215 9.57 25.31 -14.46
CA LEU A 215 9.39 25.14 -13.03
C LEU A 215 10.68 24.66 -12.34
N GLU A 216 11.47 23.81 -13.00
CA GLU A 216 12.82 23.43 -12.55
C GLU A 216 13.78 24.63 -12.47
N ALA A 217 13.71 25.53 -13.45
CA ALA A 217 14.49 26.75 -13.42
C ALA A 217 14.11 27.64 -12.25
N LEU A 218 12.81 27.87 -12.02
CA LEU A 218 12.30 28.72 -10.94
C LEU A 218 12.62 28.12 -9.56
N ILE A 219 12.33 26.85 -9.33
CA ILE A 219 12.65 26.16 -8.07
C ILE A 219 14.17 26.11 -7.85
N GLY A 220 14.94 25.83 -8.90
CA GLY A 220 16.39 25.83 -8.84
C GLY A 220 16.94 27.22 -8.49
N TYR A 221 16.39 28.30 -9.05
CA TYR A 221 16.78 29.67 -8.69
C TYR A 221 16.49 29.97 -7.21
N VAL A 222 15.28 29.67 -6.74
CA VAL A 222 14.89 29.88 -5.33
C VAL A 222 15.78 29.08 -4.39
N PHE A 223 16.12 27.86 -4.75
CA PHE A 223 16.93 26.98 -3.89
C PHE A 223 18.40 27.41 -3.81
N TYR A 224 19.02 27.83 -4.93
CA TYR A 224 20.46 28.10 -4.97
C TYR A 224 20.83 29.58 -4.81
N GLU A 225 19.93 30.50 -5.15
CA GLU A 225 20.25 31.92 -5.22
C GLU A 225 19.61 32.75 -4.11
N LEU A 226 18.55 32.26 -3.46
CA LEU A 226 17.88 32.99 -2.38
C LEU A 226 18.33 32.50 -0.99
N GLU A 227 18.19 33.39 -0.01
CA GLU A 227 18.47 33.09 1.39
C GLU A 227 17.48 32.01 1.92
N PRO A 228 17.87 31.22 2.93
CA PRO A 228 17.04 30.11 3.42
C PRO A 228 15.59 30.49 3.78
N GLU A 229 15.38 31.67 4.35
CA GLU A 229 14.08 32.19 4.77
C GLU A 229 13.17 32.53 3.58
N GLU A 230 13.76 32.78 2.41
CA GLU A 230 13.05 33.11 1.18
C GLU A 230 12.77 31.86 0.31
N ARG A 231 13.31 30.69 0.70
CA ARG A 231 13.15 29.42 -0.05
C ARG A 231 11.77 28.81 0.20
N ASN A 232 10.79 29.28 -0.54
CA ASN A 232 9.41 28.80 -0.47
C ASN A 232 8.67 28.99 -1.80
N MET A 233 7.46 28.47 -1.89
CA MET A 233 6.67 28.58 -3.11
C MET A 233 6.17 29.99 -3.41
N ASN A 234 6.11 30.88 -2.43
CA ASN A 234 5.74 32.28 -2.66
C ASN A 234 6.82 32.99 -3.51
N SER A 235 8.09 32.69 -3.26
CA SER A 235 9.21 33.19 -4.08
C SER A 235 9.17 32.65 -5.50
N VAL A 236 8.81 31.36 -5.69
CA VAL A 236 8.58 30.78 -7.02
C VAL A 236 7.45 31.50 -7.75
N MET A 237 6.35 31.81 -7.06
CA MET A 237 5.23 32.56 -7.65
C MET A 237 5.62 33.99 -8.01
N THR A 238 6.44 34.64 -7.18
CA THR A 238 6.97 35.97 -7.47
C THR A 238 7.82 35.98 -8.76
N LEU A 239 8.73 35.01 -8.89
CA LEU A 239 9.52 34.83 -10.12
C LEU A 239 8.63 34.52 -11.34
N LEU A 240 7.61 33.70 -11.19
CA LEU A 240 6.69 33.37 -12.27
C LEU A 240 5.95 34.62 -12.78
N LEU A 241 5.54 35.52 -11.90
CA LEU A 241 4.92 36.79 -12.26
C LEU A 241 5.87 37.75 -13.01
N MET A 242 7.19 37.62 -12.82
CA MET A 242 8.20 38.42 -13.56
C MET A 242 8.30 38.01 -15.05
N LEU A 243 7.61 36.91 -15.47
CA LEU A 243 7.46 36.56 -16.90
C LEU A 243 6.55 37.51 -17.67
N GLU A 244 5.81 38.38 -16.98
CA GLU A 244 4.98 39.36 -17.63
C GLU A 244 5.88 40.33 -18.41
N SER A 245 5.73 40.32 -19.75
CA SER A 245 6.58 41.13 -20.63
C SER A 245 6.06 42.55 -20.73
N GLN A 246 6.97 43.52 -20.68
CA GLN A 246 6.67 44.94 -21.00
C GLN A 246 6.67 45.12 -22.51
N GLY A 247 5.58 44.76 -23.21
CA GLY A 247 5.39 45.03 -24.64
C GLY A 247 4.85 43.86 -25.47
N ASP A 248 4.15 44.18 -26.57
CA ASP A 248 3.48 43.23 -27.45
C ASP A 248 4.34 42.69 -28.60
N GLY A 249 5.64 42.89 -28.59
CA GLY A 249 6.57 42.55 -29.68
C GLY A 249 7.17 41.15 -29.57
N PRO A 250 7.54 40.50 -30.69
CA PRO A 250 8.20 39.20 -30.70
C PRO A 250 9.58 39.16 -30.00
N ASN A 251 10.13 40.32 -29.64
CA ASN A 251 11.40 40.51 -28.94
C ASN A 251 11.21 41.11 -27.53
N SER A 252 10.02 41.05 -26.95
CA SER A 252 9.80 41.55 -25.59
C SER A 252 10.60 40.72 -24.58
N VAL A 253 11.44 41.42 -23.78
CA VAL A 253 12.25 40.82 -22.72
C VAL A 253 11.51 41.01 -21.40
N SER A 254 11.29 39.92 -20.67
CA SER A 254 10.68 39.95 -19.34
C SER A 254 11.73 40.30 -18.27
N GLN A 255 11.28 40.70 -17.08
CA GLN A 255 12.19 40.87 -15.94
C GLN A 255 12.89 39.56 -15.57
N LEU A 256 12.20 38.46 -15.72
CA LEU A 256 12.77 37.14 -15.48
C LEU A 256 13.88 36.80 -16.49
N ASP A 257 13.74 37.18 -17.77
CA ASP A 257 14.80 37.02 -18.77
C ASP A 257 16.09 37.71 -18.34
N LEU A 258 15.99 38.98 -17.89
CA LEU A 258 17.16 39.74 -17.43
C LEU A 258 17.81 39.06 -16.21
N LEU A 259 17.01 38.53 -15.29
CA LEU A 259 17.51 37.86 -14.09
C LEU A 259 18.31 36.60 -14.44
N PHE A 260 17.78 35.76 -15.37
CA PHE A 260 18.47 34.55 -15.80
C PHE A 260 19.63 34.79 -16.75
N ASP A 261 19.61 35.88 -17.51
CA ASP A 261 20.77 36.33 -18.31
C ASP A 261 21.94 36.73 -17.39
N ASP A 262 21.67 37.53 -16.35
CA ASP A 262 22.67 37.86 -15.34
C ASP A 262 23.20 36.62 -14.63
N LEU A 263 22.32 35.72 -14.20
CA LEU A 263 22.73 34.43 -13.61
C LEU A 263 23.61 33.60 -14.55
N SER A 264 23.30 33.59 -15.84
CA SER A 264 24.07 32.84 -16.84
C SER A 264 25.45 33.41 -17.05
N ILE A 265 25.61 34.73 -16.91
CA ILE A 265 26.91 35.44 -17.01
C ILE A 265 27.74 35.13 -15.76
N ASN A 266 27.14 35.30 -14.56
CA ASN A 266 27.85 35.17 -13.29
C ASN A 266 28.13 33.75 -12.88
N LYS A 267 27.18 32.82 -13.21
CA LYS A 267 27.26 31.35 -12.89
C LYS A 267 26.90 30.52 -14.11
N PRO A 268 27.80 30.36 -15.12
CA PRO A 268 27.49 29.67 -16.39
C PRO A 268 27.09 28.21 -16.23
N ASN A 269 27.47 27.58 -15.12
CA ASN A 269 27.13 26.17 -14.81
C ASN A 269 25.92 26.01 -13.92
N SER A 270 25.22 27.09 -13.56
CA SER A 270 24.00 27.00 -12.74
C SER A 270 22.97 26.07 -13.36
N PHE A 271 22.43 25.16 -12.53
CA PHE A 271 21.32 24.27 -12.93
C PHE A 271 20.12 25.10 -13.39
N ALA A 272 19.72 26.09 -12.59
CA ALA A 272 18.58 26.96 -12.90
C ALA A 272 18.72 27.66 -14.24
N ALA A 273 19.91 28.24 -14.53
CA ALA A 273 20.17 28.90 -15.80
C ALA A 273 20.09 27.95 -17.00
N LYS A 274 20.59 26.72 -16.85
CA LYS A 274 20.49 25.69 -17.89
C LYS A 274 19.05 25.28 -18.17
N GLN A 275 18.23 25.06 -17.12
CA GLN A 275 16.82 24.72 -17.28
C GLN A 275 16.02 25.86 -17.90
N TYR A 276 16.30 27.11 -17.51
CA TYR A 276 15.68 28.27 -18.14
C TYR A 276 16.01 28.38 -19.63
N LYS A 277 17.26 28.10 -20.01
CA LYS A 277 17.67 28.08 -21.40
C LYS A 277 16.95 26.99 -22.20
N LEU A 278 16.70 25.81 -21.62
CA LEU A 278 15.90 24.75 -22.25
C LEU A 278 14.47 25.22 -22.48
N TYR A 279 13.83 25.82 -21.48
CA TYR A 279 12.48 26.40 -21.63
C TYR A 279 12.43 27.45 -22.76
N LYS A 280 13.44 28.33 -22.89
CA LYS A 280 13.54 29.39 -23.92
C LYS A 280 13.74 28.82 -25.34
N MET A 281 14.02 27.54 -25.51
CA MET A 281 14.05 26.88 -26.82
C MET A 281 12.64 26.72 -27.42
N ALA A 282 11.59 26.84 -26.61
CA ALA A 282 10.22 26.82 -27.10
C ALA A 282 9.93 28.08 -27.95
N PRO A 283 9.24 27.94 -29.10
CA PRO A 283 8.85 29.09 -29.92
C PRO A 283 7.99 30.09 -29.11
N GLY A 284 8.10 31.40 -29.42
CA GLY A 284 7.49 32.46 -28.62
C GLY A 284 6.00 32.28 -28.29
N LYS A 285 5.16 31.84 -29.23
CA LYS A 285 3.75 31.53 -28.96
C LYS A 285 3.57 30.32 -28.03
N THR A 286 4.41 29.30 -28.16
CA THR A 286 4.41 28.13 -27.31
C THR A 286 4.86 28.51 -25.90
N ALA A 287 5.93 29.29 -25.76
CA ALA A 287 6.40 29.81 -24.47
C ALA A 287 5.30 30.63 -23.76
N GLN A 288 4.61 31.55 -24.46
CA GLN A 288 3.51 32.31 -23.88
C GLN A 288 2.38 31.41 -23.35
N SER A 289 2.04 30.37 -24.11
CA SER A 289 1.00 29.43 -23.69
C SER A 289 1.45 28.56 -22.49
N ILE A 290 2.74 28.17 -22.43
CA ILE A 290 3.33 27.49 -21.28
C ILE A 290 3.22 28.38 -20.05
N ASN A 291 3.56 29.68 -20.14
CA ASN A 291 3.51 30.62 -19.03
C ASN A 291 2.10 30.76 -18.46
N VAL A 292 1.11 30.96 -19.36
CA VAL A 292 -0.29 31.07 -18.96
C VAL A 292 -0.78 29.76 -18.30
N SER A 293 -0.47 28.62 -18.91
CA SER A 293 -0.85 27.32 -18.36
C SER A 293 -0.22 27.05 -16.99
N LEU A 294 1.06 27.34 -16.81
CA LEU A 294 1.74 27.17 -15.53
C LEU A 294 1.17 28.13 -14.47
N GLY A 295 1.00 29.42 -14.83
CA GLY A 295 0.43 30.42 -13.93
C GLY A 295 -0.98 30.05 -13.45
N LEU A 296 -1.85 29.56 -14.34
CA LEU A 296 -3.19 29.12 -13.98
C LEU A 296 -3.16 27.89 -13.07
N ARG A 297 -2.31 26.92 -13.35
CA ARG A 297 -2.18 25.70 -12.54
C ARG A 297 -1.59 25.98 -11.16
N MET A 298 -0.63 26.90 -11.08
CA MET A 298 0.00 27.31 -9.82
C MET A 298 -0.85 28.33 -9.03
N SER A 299 -1.99 28.78 -9.54
CA SER A 299 -2.84 29.82 -8.93
C SER A 299 -3.31 29.51 -7.50
N ALA A 300 -3.34 28.23 -7.12
CA ALA A 300 -3.65 27.81 -5.75
C ALA A 300 -2.68 28.45 -4.71
N PHE A 301 -1.41 28.68 -5.07
CA PHE A 301 -0.44 29.35 -4.20
C PHE A 301 -0.70 30.88 -4.04
N ASN A 302 -1.56 31.48 -4.86
CA ASN A 302 -1.99 32.87 -4.67
C ASN A 302 -3.03 33.02 -3.57
N ILE A 303 -3.58 31.91 -3.04
CA ILE A 303 -4.51 31.95 -1.92
C ILE A 303 -3.73 32.20 -0.64
N PRO A 304 -4.00 33.32 0.11
CA PRO A 304 -3.15 33.72 1.25
C PRO A 304 -2.99 32.62 2.31
N SER A 305 -4.02 31.84 2.59
CA SER A 305 -3.96 30.75 3.56
C SER A 305 -3.10 29.56 3.07
N ILE A 306 -3.03 29.27 1.76
CA ILE A 306 -2.11 28.28 1.18
C ILE A 306 -0.67 28.82 1.20
N ALA A 307 -0.50 30.07 0.76
CA ALA A 307 0.79 30.75 0.78
C ALA A 307 1.42 30.71 2.18
N ASN A 308 0.61 30.97 3.21
CA ASN A 308 1.05 30.96 4.61
C ASN A 308 1.51 29.58 5.08
N ILE A 309 0.71 28.53 4.89
CA ILE A 309 1.08 27.17 5.35
C ILE A 309 2.23 26.53 4.56
N CYS A 310 2.63 27.16 3.44
CA CYS A 310 3.76 26.74 2.60
C CYS A 310 4.99 27.66 2.73
N ALA A 311 4.95 28.69 3.60
CA ALA A 311 6.01 29.66 3.73
C ALA A 311 7.22 29.15 4.51
N ASP A 312 6.98 28.41 5.58
CA ASP A 312 7.97 27.79 6.46
C ASP A 312 7.62 26.34 6.75
N ASP A 313 8.45 25.61 7.50
CA ASP A 313 8.26 24.21 7.81
C ASP A 313 8.25 23.96 9.32
N THR A 314 7.09 23.59 9.86
CA THR A 314 6.92 23.19 11.27
C THR A 314 6.62 21.69 11.42
N ILE A 315 6.33 21.01 10.31
CA ILE A 315 6.04 19.59 10.30
C ILE A 315 7.29 18.75 10.57
N ASP A 316 8.41 19.08 9.99
CA ASP A 316 9.64 18.29 10.01
C ASP A 316 9.41 16.80 9.80
N LEU A 317 9.28 16.39 8.53
CA LEU A 317 9.04 14.99 8.14
C LEU A 317 10.12 14.02 8.62
N ARG A 318 11.31 14.51 8.97
CA ARG A 318 12.44 13.67 9.45
C ARG A 318 12.14 13.05 10.82
N GLU A 319 11.33 13.72 11.64
CA GLU A 319 10.94 13.19 12.96
C GLU A 319 10.16 11.88 12.86
N LEU A 320 9.44 11.64 11.75
CA LEU A 320 8.74 10.37 11.51
C LEU A 320 9.69 9.17 11.43
N GLY A 321 10.95 9.39 11.01
CA GLY A 321 12.01 8.37 10.96
C GLY A 321 12.81 8.24 12.26
N SER A 322 12.42 8.90 13.34
CA SER A 322 13.11 8.88 14.64
C SER A 322 12.58 7.76 15.56
N GLU A 323 13.20 7.61 16.73
CA GLU A 323 12.73 6.70 17.78
C GLU A 323 11.49 7.23 18.52
N LYS A 324 11.21 8.54 18.41
CA LYS A 324 10.04 9.19 19.01
C LYS A 324 8.74 8.67 18.38
N LYS A 325 7.68 8.66 19.17
CA LYS A 325 6.34 8.37 18.68
C LYS A 325 5.80 9.58 17.95
N VAL A 326 5.63 9.48 16.63
CA VAL A 326 5.11 10.58 15.80
C VAL A 326 3.95 10.10 14.96
N ALA A 327 2.91 10.92 14.85
CA ALA A 327 1.79 10.70 13.94
C ALA A 327 1.50 11.98 13.15
N LEU A 328 1.50 11.87 11.82
CA LEU A 328 1.17 12.97 10.90
C LEU A 328 -0.20 12.70 10.27
N PHE A 329 -1.15 13.60 10.49
CA PHE A 329 -2.43 13.62 9.81
C PHE A 329 -2.41 14.61 8.65
N VAL A 330 -2.72 14.12 7.46
CA VAL A 330 -2.87 14.94 6.26
C VAL A 330 -4.37 15.02 5.94
N VAL A 331 -4.99 16.11 6.36
CA VAL A 331 -6.42 16.34 6.20
C VAL A 331 -6.69 17.01 4.87
N THR A 332 -7.40 16.33 3.97
CA THR A 332 -7.76 16.85 2.65
C THR A 332 -9.27 17.08 2.55
N PRO A 333 -9.74 18.10 1.81
CA PRO A 333 -11.17 18.24 1.53
C PRO A 333 -11.66 17.08 0.64
N ASP A 334 -12.81 16.52 0.97
CA ASP A 334 -13.46 15.45 0.18
C ASP A 334 -14.31 15.96 -0.99
N THR A 335 -14.57 17.28 -1.02
CA THR A 335 -15.45 17.95 -1.99
C THR A 335 -14.68 18.60 -3.15
N THR A 336 -13.35 18.68 -3.07
CA THR A 336 -12.50 19.27 -4.11
C THR A 336 -11.14 18.61 -4.16
N THR A 337 -10.61 18.46 -5.35
CA THR A 337 -9.25 17.94 -5.60
C THR A 337 -8.20 19.04 -5.78
N ALA A 338 -8.60 20.32 -5.66
CA ALA A 338 -7.77 21.48 -5.99
C ALA A 338 -6.44 21.55 -5.21
N TYR A 339 -6.36 20.92 -4.04
CA TYR A 339 -5.18 20.93 -3.17
C TYR A 339 -4.48 19.57 -3.04
N ASN A 340 -4.93 18.55 -3.77
CA ASN A 340 -4.38 17.20 -3.68
C ASN A 340 -2.91 17.15 -4.12
N PHE A 341 -2.47 18.06 -4.99
CA PHE A 341 -1.08 18.17 -5.41
C PHE A 341 -0.13 18.43 -4.24
N LEU A 342 -0.53 19.23 -3.23
CA LEU A 342 0.28 19.48 -2.04
C LEU A 342 0.44 18.20 -1.20
N ALA A 343 -0.65 17.46 -1.01
CA ALA A 343 -0.60 16.17 -0.33
C ALA A 343 0.29 15.18 -1.10
N ALA A 344 0.16 15.09 -2.43
CA ALA A 344 0.96 14.19 -3.27
C ALA A 344 2.46 14.48 -3.16
N VAL A 345 2.86 15.76 -3.20
CA VAL A 345 4.27 16.17 -3.03
C VAL A 345 4.77 15.82 -1.63
N MET A 346 4.00 16.16 -0.59
CA MET A 346 4.34 15.83 0.80
C MET A 346 4.53 14.33 1.00
N PHE A 347 3.61 13.49 0.54
CA PHE A 347 3.73 12.04 0.67
C PHE A 347 4.96 11.52 -0.08
N GLN A 348 5.24 12.01 -1.28
CA GLN A 348 6.44 11.61 -2.03
C GLN A 348 7.72 11.98 -1.30
N GLN A 349 7.86 13.23 -0.82
CA GLN A 349 9.01 13.66 -0.04
C GLN A 349 9.12 12.87 1.26
N CYS A 350 7.99 12.57 1.92
CA CYS A 350 7.97 11.75 3.12
C CYS A 350 8.57 10.36 2.86
N PHE A 351 8.17 9.67 1.78
CA PHE A 351 8.77 8.39 1.39
C PHE A 351 10.26 8.51 1.12
N GLN A 352 10.69 9.52 0.37
CA GLN A 352 12.11 9.71 0.02
C GLN A 352 12.97 9.94 1.25
N ILE A 353 12.54 10.81 2.15
CA ILE A 353 13.26 11.14 3.38
C ILE A 353 13.39 9.91 4.28
N LEU A 354 12.30 9.17 4.47
CA LEU A 354 12.28 7.98 5.31
C LEU A 354 13.15 6.85 4.75
N VAL A 355 13.16 6.68 3.43
CA VAL A 355 14.05 5.75 2.74
C VAL A 355 15.51 6.18 2.94
N ASP A 356 15.81 7.46 2.76
CA ASP A 356 17.16 8.02 2.94
C ASP A 356 17.65 7.84 4.40
N ILE A 357 16.81 8.16 5.39
CA ILE A 357 17.13 7.95 6.81
C ILE A 357 17.43 6.47 7.07
N ALA A 358 16.60 5.56 6.59
CA ALA A 358 16.81 4.14 6.79
C ALA A 358 18.11 3.66 6.12
N ASP A 359 18.41 4.14 4.90
CA ASP A 359 19.59 3.73 4.14
C ASP A 359 20.91 4.19 4.76
N HIS A 360 20.90 5.26 5.55
CA HIS A 360 22.06 5.74 6.28
C HIS A 360 22.29 5.04 7.64
N ARG A 361 21.33 4.22 8.09
CA ARG A 361 21.50 3.43 9.33
C ARG A 361 22.27 2.13 9.06
N PRO A 362 22.99 1.60 10.09
CA PRO A 362 23.73 0.34 9.95
C PRO A 362 22.86 -0.87 9.58
N ASP A 363 21.64 -0.93 10.14
CA ASP A 363 20.67 -2.00 9.92
C ASP A 363 19.78 -1.79 8.68
N LYS A 364 19.95 -0.65 7.99
CA LYS A 364 19.14 -0.25 6.81
C LYS A 364 17.64 -0.21 7.08
N ARG A 365 17.25 0.13 8.32
CA ARG A 365 15.85 0.16 8.77
C ARG A 365 15.57 1.41 9.60
N LEU A 366 14.32 1.82 9.63
CA LEU A 366 13.88 2.82 10.59
C LEU A 366 13.95 2.23 12.03
N PRO A 367 14.23 3.05 13.04
CA PRO A 367 14.33 2.61 14.42
C PRO A 367 12.98 2.17 14.99
N ARG A 368 11.90 2.68 14.43
CA ARG A 368 10.52 2.33 14.74
C ARG A 368 9.77 2.04 13.45
N HIS A 369 8.95 0.97 13.45
CA HIS A 369 8.08 0.68 12.30
C HIS A 369 7.25 1.91 11.93
N LEU A 370 7.15 2.20 10.64
CA LEU A 370 6.35 3.29 10.14
C LEU A 370 5.26 2.77 9.21
N ARG A 371 4.03 3.22 9.45
CA ARG A 371 2.88 2.84 8.65
C ARG A 371 2.22 4.04 8.00
N PHE A 372 2.19 4.03 6.68
CA PHE A 372 1.30 4.87 5.91
C PHE A 372 -0.10 4.26 5.91
N LEU A 373 -1.05 4.95 6.52
CA LEU A 373 -2.45 4.54 6.57
C LEU A 373 -3.23 5.50 5.69
N LEU A 374 -3.44 5.09 4.44
CA LEU A 374 -3.93 5.96 3.37
C LEU A 374 -5.42 5.69 3.15
N ASP A 375 -6.26 6.34 3.98
CA ASP A 375 -7.73 6.27 3.83
C ASP A 375 -8.16 7.07 2.60
N GLU A 376 -8.96 6.44 1.74
CA GLU A 376 -9.31 6.96 0.42
C GLU A 376 -8.10 7.43 -0.40
N PHE A 377 -7.14 6.53 -0.61
CA PHE A 377 -5.88 6.80 -1.30
C PHE A 377 -6.01 7.62 -2.60
N PRO A 378 -7.05 7.46 -3.45
CA PRO A 378 -7.22 8.33 -4.62
C PRO A 378 -7.30 9.82 -4.30
N ASN A 379 -7.73 10.21 -3.11
CA ASN A 379 -7.92 11.61 -2.73
C ASN A 379 -6.63 12.37 -2.38
N ILE A 380 -5.49 11.69 -2.30
CA ILE A 380 -4.19 12.36 -2.07
C ILE A 380 -3.47 12.76 -3.35
N GLY A 381 -4.11 12.61 -4.52
CA GLY A 381 -3.47 12.79 -5.81
C GLY A 381 -2.67 11.56 -6.26
N MET A 382 -1.83 11.74 -7.25
CA MET A 382 -0.99 10.68 -7.80
C MET A 382 0.46 10.83 -7.32
N ILE A 383 0.98 9.85 -6.61
CA ILE A 383 2.40 9.79 -6.27
C ILE A 383 3.13 9.20 -7.48
N PRO A 384 3.98 9.98 -8.19
CA PRO A 384 4.76 9.44 -9.30
C PRO A 384 5.66 8.30 -8.86
N ASP A 385 5.80 7.29 -9.73
CA ASP A 385 6.67 6.13 -9.52
C ASP A 385 6.35 5.34 -8.22
N PHE A 386 5.10 5.42 -7.74
CA PHE A 386 4.66 4.76 -6.50
C PHE A 386 4.83 3.23 -6.55
N GLN A 387 4.69 2.62 -7.73
CA GLN A 387 4.95 1.19 -7.94
C GLN A 387 6.40 0.80 -7.61
N ILE A 388 7.35 1.71 -7.80
CA ILE A 388 8.75 1.51 -7.42
C ILE A 388 8.91 1.69 -5.91
N LEU A 389 8.33 2.76 -5.36
CA LEU A 389 8.39 3.05 -3.93
C LEU A 389 7.86 1.90 -3.09
N ILE A 390 6.64 1.42 -3.36
CA ILE A 390 6.00 0.35 -2.59
C ILE A 390 6.77 -0.97 -2.63
N SER A 391 7.53 -1.22 -3.72
CA SER A 391 8.37 -2.41 -3.84
C SER A 391 9.63 -2.35 -2.99
N THR A 392 10.11 -1.15 -2.64
CA THR A 392 11.40 -0.93 -1.96
C THR A 392 11.29 -0.70 -0.47
N ILE A 393 10.16 -0.20 0.04
CA ILE A 393 9.98 0.25 1.44
C ILE A 393 10.02 -0.90 2.47
N ARG A 394 9.65 -2.13 2.07
CA ARG A 394 9.60 -3.30 2.96
C ARG A 394 10.90 -3.53 3.73
N SER A 395 12.06 -3.45 3.07
CA SER A 395 13.35 -3.70 3.70
C SER A 395 13.71 -2.66 4.77
N ARG A 396 13.10 -1.50 4.72
CA ARG A 396 13.34 -0.34 5.58
C ARG A 396 12.40 -0.23 6.77
N ASP A 397 11.57 -1.24 6.98
CA ASP A 397 10.52 -1.32 8.00
C ASP A 397 9.42 -0.24 7.84
N ILE A 398 9.14 0.10 6.60
CA ILE A 398 8.05 0.98 6.19
C ILE A 398 6.99 0.13 5.51
N ALA A 399 5.71 0.37 5.81
CA ALA A 399 4.61 -0.33 5.19
C ALA A 399 3.41 0.59 4.92
N CYS A 400 2.58 0.20 3.95
CA CYS A 400 1.38 0.93 3.57
C CYS A 400 0.12 0.09 3.84
N THR A 401 -0.94 0.74 4.31
CA THR A 401 -2.32 0.26 4.23
C THR A 401 -3.05 1.16 3.23
N LEU A 402 -3.27 0.65 2.03
CA LEU A 402 -3.91 1.36 0.92
C LEU A 402 -5.40 1.06 0.92
N ILE A 403 -6.24 2.07 1.11
CA ILE A 403 -7.68 1.90 1.19
C ILE A 403 -8.36 2.49 -0.04
N TYR A 404 -9.09 1.65 -0.77
CA TYR A 404 -9.83 1.99 -1.98
C TYR A 404 -11.31 1.64 -1.82
N GLN A 405 -12.18 2.35 -2.52
CA GLN A 405 -13.60 1.99 -2.60
C GLN A 405 -13.82 0.82 -3.57
N SER A 406 -13.00 0.71 -4.61
CA SER A 406 -13.08 -0.36 -5.61
C SER A 406 -11.74 -0.60 -6.29
N LEU A 407 -11.58 -1.78 -6.90
CA LEU A 407 -10.43 -2.10 -7.74
C LEU A 407 -10.30 -1.16 -8.95
N ASN A 408 -11.43 -0.67 -9.47
CA ASN A 408 -11.42 0.24 -10.61
C ASN A 408 -10.79 1.60 -10.28
N GLN A 409 -10.88 2.07 -9.02
CA GLN A 409 -10.17 3.28 -8.60
C GLN A 409 -8.65 3.09 -8.69
N LEU A 410 -8.12 1.96 -8.23
CA LEU A 410 -6.70 1.64 -8.34
C LEU A 410 -6.26 1.57 -9.82
N LYS A 411 -7.03 0.86 -10.65
CA LYS A 411 -6.77 0.74 -12.09
C LYS A 411 -6.83 2.10 -12.81
N SER A 412 -7.77 2.96 -12.45
CA SER A 412 -7.88 4.29 -13.02
C SER A 412 -6.71 5.19 -12.63
N GLN A 413 -6.31 5.16 -11.34
CA GLN A 413 -5.26 6.03 -10.80
C GLN A 413 -3.88 5.66 -11.35
N TYR A 414 -3.53 4.37 -11.41
CA TYR A 414 -2.18 3.92 -11.77
C TYR A 414 -2.11 3.16 -13.11
N LYS A 415 -3.22 3.02 -13.84
CA LYS A 415 -3.28 2.40 -15.19
C LYS A 415 -2.47 1.10 -15.27
N ASP A 416 -1.41 1.10 -16.07
CA ASP A 416 -0.60 -0.10 -16.33
C ASP A 416 0.20 -0.54 -15.08
N ASP A 417 0.47 0.37 -14.14
CA ASP A 417 1.26 0.10 -12.93
C ASP A 417 0.43 -0.47 -11.76
N TRP A 418 -0.91 -0.50 -11.88
CA TRP A 418 -1.79 -0.97 -10.81
C TRP A 418 -1.50 -2.40 -10.36
N ALA A 419 -1.13 -3.27 -11.30
CA ALA A 419 -0.83 -4.67 -11.01
C ALA A 419 0.41 -4.80 -10.12
N THR A 420 1.46 -4.02 -10.40
CA THR A 420 2.68 -3.99 -9.58
C THR A 420 2.38 -3.50 -8.17
N ILE A 421 1.54 -2.47 -7.99
CA ILE A 421 1.12 -1.97 -6.68
C ILE A 421 0.35 -3.06 -5.92
N TYR A 422 -0.60 -3.72 -6.59
CA TYR A 422 -1.39 -4.80 -6.02
C TYR A 422 -0.52 -5.99 -5.57
N GLU A 423 0.41 -6.45 -6.41
CA GLU A 423 1.32 -7.56 -6.13
C GLU A 423 2.30 -7.26 -4.99
N ASN A 424 2.61 -5.98 -4.74
CA ASN A 424 3.42 -5.55 -3.60
C ASN A 424 2.62 -5.36 -2.30
N CYS A 425 1.32 -5.69 -2.29
CA CYS A 425 0.52 -5.79 -1.09
C CYS A 425 0.31 -7.26 -0.73
N ASP A 426 1.05 -7.76 0.26
CA ASP A 426 1.00 -9.17 0.68
C ASP A 426 -0.37 -9.60 1.22
N SER A 427 -1.13 -8.65 1.76
CA SER A 427 -2.46 -8.86 2.30
C SER A 427 -3.51 -8.04 1.56
N MET A 428 -4.61 -8.69 1.16
CA MET A 428 -5.78 -8.05 0.57
C MET A 428 -7.01 -8.29 1.42
N ILE A 429 -7.69 -7.21 1.81
CA ILE A 429 -8.95 -7.26 2.56
C ILE A 429 -10.08 -6.77 1.65
N VAL A 430 -11.13 -7.56 1.49
CA VAL A 430 -12.35 -7.17 0.76
C VAL A 430 -13.50 -7.06 1.76
N LEU A 431 -13.82 -5.82 2.13
CA LEU A 431 -14.93 -5.50 3.05
C LEU A 431 -16.30 -5.51 2.36
N GLY A 432 -16.29 -5.55 1.05
CA GLY A 432 -17.44 -5.60 0.16
C GLY A 432 -16.98 -5.25 -1.26
N ALA A 433 -17.61 -5.80 -2.27
CA ALA A 433 -17.17 -5.64 -3.66
C ALA A 433 -18.07 -4.73 -4.50
N GLY A 434 -19.13 -4.18 -3.90
CA GLY A 434 -20.12 -3.41 -4.64
C GLY A 434 -20.85 -4.25 -5.69
N GLY A 435 -21.38 -3.61 -6.71
CA GLY A 435 -22.15 -4.28 -7.78
C GLY A 435 -21.40 -4.43 -9.11
N ASN A 436 -20.12 -4.02 -9.20
CA ASN A 436 -19.39 -4.09 -10.47
C ASN A 436 -18.96 -5.54 -10.77
N PRO A 437 -19.40 -6.14 -11.90
CA PRO A 437 -19.10 -7.53 -12.25
C PRO A 437 -17.60 -7.83 -12.36
N GLU A 438 -16.79 -6.93 -12.91
CA GLU A 438 -15.35 -7.13 -13.06
C GLU A 438 -14.65 -7.27 -11.71
N ASN A 439 -15.04 -6.45 -10.73
CA ASN A 439 -14.48 -6.53 -9.38
C ASN A 439 -14.88 -7.84 -8.70
N LEU A 440 -16.16 -8.23 -8.84
CA LEU A 440 -16.67 -9.49 -8.28
C LEU A 440 -15.96 -10.72 -8.87
N GLU A 441 -15.79 -10.73 -10.20
CA GLU A 441 -15.04 -11.80 -10.87
C GLU A 441 -13.57 -11.85 -10.46
N PHE A 442 -12.93 -10.68 -10.32
CA PHE A 442 -11.54 -10.60 -9.90
C PHE A 442 -11.35 -11.24 -8.51
N PHE A 443 -12.17 -10.85 -7.53
CA PHE A 443 -12.07 -11.40 -6.17
C PHE A 443 -12.44 -12.88 -6.12
N SER A 444 -13.44 -13.31 -6.87
CA SER A 444 -13.80 -14.73 -6.97
C SER A 444 -12.66 -15.58 -7.54
N LYS A 445 -12.01 -15.12 -8.61
CA LYS A 445 -10.84 -15.79 -9.20
C LYS A 445 -9.63 -15.79 -8.27
N ALA A 446 -9.42 -14.70 -7.52
CA ALA A 446 -8.32 -14.60 -6.56
C ALA A 446 -8.46 -15.58 -5.39
N LEU A 447 -9.68 -15.94 -4.98
CA LEU A 447 -9.92 -16.96 -3.97
C LEU A 447 -9.56 -18.38 -4.44
N GLY A 448 -9.56 -18.61 -5.77
CA GLY A 448 -9.24 -19.91 -6.38
C GLY A 448 -10.41 -20.87 -6.42
N LYS A 449 -10.14 -22.06 -6.98
CA LYS A 449 -11.14 -23.13 -7.17
C LYS A 449 -10.90 -24.29 -6.23
N ALA A 450 -12.00 -24.87 -5.76
CA ALA A 450 -12.04 -26.14 -5.03
C ALA A 450 -12.71 -27.22 -5.87
N THR A 451 -12.31 -28.45 -5.68
CA THR A 451 -13.02 -29.60 -6.22
C THR A 451 -14.21 -29.94 -5.32
N ILE A 452 -15.40 -29.95 -5.87
CA ILE A 452 -16.64 -30.37 -5.19
C ILE A 452 -17.16 -31.64 -5.81
N GLU A 453 -17.78 -32.49 -4.99
CA GLU A 453 -18.52 -33.68 -5.49
C GLU A 453 -19.99 -33.33 -5.65
N VAL A 454 -20.49 -33.50 -6.86
CA VAL A 454 -21.92 -33.34 -7.18
C VAL A 454 -22.54 -34.71 -7.37
N MET A 455 -23.56 -34.98 -6.59
CA MET A 455 -24.33 -36.22 -6.69
C MET A 455 -25.47 -36.01 -7.70
N ASN A 456 -25.37 -36.69 -8.85
CA ASN A 456 -26.44 -36.74 -9.82
C ASN A 456 -27.30 -37.97 -9.53
N THR A 457 -28.60 -37.80 -9.30
CA THR A 457 -29.58 -38.84 -9.12
C THR A 457 -30.43 -38.97 -10.39
N SER A 458 -30.45 -40.15 -10.99
CA SER A 458 -31.34 -40.47 -12.10
C SER A 458 -32.35 -41.49 -11.64
N GLU A 459 -33.61 -41.13 -11.65
CA GLU A 459 -34.74 -42.00 -11.32
C GLU A 459 -35.47 -42.35 -12.64
N ASN A 460 -35.45 -43.65 -12.99
CA ASN A 460 -36.17 -44.14 -14.17
C ASN A 460 -37.50 -44.72 -13.72
N LYS A 461 -38.63 -44.07 -14.02
CA LYS A 461 -40.00 -44.48 -13.65
C LYS A 461 -40.60 -45.49 -14.64
N GLY A 462 -39.86 -46.55 -14.99
CA GLY A 462 -40.38 -47.66 -15.75
C GLY A 462 -40.90 -48.79 -14.82
N SER A 463 -41.54 -49.82 -15.40
CA SER A 463 -42.11 -50.96 -14.66
C SER A 463 -41.09 -51.80 -13.83
N GLN A 464 -39.79 -51.52 -13.99
CA GLN A 464 -38.68 -51.95 -13.13
C GLN A 464 -37.85 -50.70 -12.78
N GLY A 465 -38.35 -49.84 -11.89
CA GLY A 465 -37.69 -48.63 -11.49
C GLY A 465 -36.24 -48.86 -11.06
N SER A 466 -35.27 -48.19 -11.71
CA SER A 466 -33.87 -48.20 -11.29
C SER A 466 -33.47 -46.80 -10.76
N TYR A 467 -32.81 -46.80 -9.62
CA TYR A 467 -32.27 -45.60 -9.00
C TYR A 467 -30.75 -45.64 -9.11
N THR A 468 -30.18 -44.70 -9.88
CA THR A 468 -28.73 -44.64 -10.06
C THR A 468 -28.20 -43.36 -9.43
N LYS A 469 -27.24 -43.50 -8.52
CA LYS A 469 -26.45 -42.39 -7.97
C LYS A 469 -25.11 -42.36 -8.68
N SER A 470 -24.79 -41.24 -9.30
CA SER A 470 -23.50 -40.98 -9.93
C SER A 470 -22.85 -39.79 -9.24
N TYR A 471 -21.61 -39.94 -8.81
CA TYR A 471 -20.80 -38.85 -8.26
C TYR A 471 -19.89 -38.30 -9.35
N GLN A 472 -19.92 -37.00 -9.53
CA GLN A 472 -19.07 -36.31 -10.48
C GLN A 472 -18.29 -35.21 -9.76
N ALA A 473 -16.96 -35.20 -9.91
CA ALA A 473 -16.13 -34.12 -9.41
C ALA A 473 -16.22 -32.90 -10.37
N LEU A 474 -16.43 -31.72 -9.81
CA LEU A 474 -16.49 -30.45 -10.55
C LEU A 474 -15.64 -29.42 -9.85
N GLY A 475 -15.04 -28.48 -10.64
CA GLY A 475 -14.37 -27.31 -10.12
C GLY A 475 -15.34 -26.18 -9.85
N ARG A 476 -15.33 -25.63 -8.64
CA ARG A 476 -16.10 -24.45 -8.26
C ARG A 476 -15.20 -23.45 -7.58
N GLU A 477 -15.38 -22.17 -7.85
CA GLU A 477 -14.78 -21.10 -7.07
C GLU A 477 -15.17 -21.24 -5.59
N LEU A 478 -14.22 -20.97 -4.66
CA LEU A 478 -14.50 -20.99 -3.22
C LEU A 478 -15.70 -20.12 -2.87
N MET A 479 -15.84 -18.99 -3.54
CA MET A 479 -16.97 -18.08 -3.46
C MET A 479 -17.25 -17.50 -4.84
N THR A 480 -18.48 -17.65 -5.33
CA THR A 480 -18.85 -17.11 -6.65
C THR A 480 -19.05 -15.60 -6.60
N PRO A 481 -19.03 -14.90 -7.76
CA PRO A 481 -19.31 -13.46 -7.83
C PRO A 481 -20.63 -13.07 -7.14
N GLU A 482 -21.67 -13.90 -7.28
CA GLU A 482 -22.99 -13.66 -6.69
C GLU A 482 -22.95 -13.79 -5.15
N GLU A 483 -22.19 -14.75 -4.64
CA GLU A 483 -22.00 -14.94 -3.21
C GLU A 483 -21.20 -13.80 -2.60
N ILE A 484 -20.17 -13.32 -3.28
CA ILE A 484 -19.40 -12.12 -2.85
C ILE A 484 -20.30 -10.88 -2.82
N ARG A 485 -21.18 -10.72 -3.82
CA ARG A 485 -22.13 -9.60 -3.88
C ARG A 485 -23.13 -9.62 -2.71
N THR A 486 -23.52 -10.81 -2.27
CA THR A 486 -24.51 -11.01 -1.20
C THR A 486 -23.88 -11.24 0.17
N MET A 487 -22.54 -11.08 0.29
CA MET A 487 -21.81 -11.25 1.54
C MET A 487 -22.39 -10.34 2.65
N PRO A 488 -22.67 -10.89 3.85
CA PRO A 488 -23.19 -10.10 4.97
C PRO A 488 -22.27 -8.94 5.35
N ARG A 489 -22.84 -7.81 5.75
CA ARG A 489 -22.08 -6.56 6.01
C ARG A 489 -21.00 -6.66 7.07
N ASN A 490 -21.12 -7.59 8.02
CA ASN A 490 -20.14 -7.82 9.10
C ASN A 490 -19.06 -8.86 8.74
N TRP A 491 -19.06 -9.37 7.50
CA TRP A 491 -18.07 -10.30 7.00
C TRP A 491 -17.13 -9.64 5.98
N CYS A 492 -15.96 -10.23 5.82
CA CYS A 492 -14.94 -9.82 4.85
C CYS A 492 -14.17 -11.05 4.32
N LEU A 493 -13.50 -10.83 3.21
CA LEU A 493 -12.53 -11.77 2.67
C LEU A 493 -11.13 -11.24 2.99
N LEU A 494 -10.26 -12.12 3.46
CA LEU A 494 -8.84 -11.83 3.65
C LEU A 494 -8.01 -12.81 2.83
N MET A 495 -7.16 -12.29 1.99
CA MET A 495 -6.20 -13.06 1.21
C MET A 495 -4.80 -12.61 1.59
N ILE A 496 -3.96 -13.57 1.95
CA ILE A 496 -2.55 -13.33 2.34
C ILE A 496 -1.69 -14.19 1.42
N SER A 497 -0.67 -13.62 0.83
CA SER A 497 0.21 -14.34 -0.10
C SER A 497 0.80 -15.60 0.55
N GLY A 498 0.65 -16.75 -0.11
CA GLY A 498 1.14 -18.04 0.38
C GLY A 498 0.34 -18.66 1.53
N VAL A 499 -0.84 -18.11 1.88
CA VAL A 499 -1.75 -18.65 2.91
C VAL A 499 -3.12 -18.90 2.27
N ALA A 500 -3.85 -19.88 2.77
CA ALA A 500 -5.22 -20.10 2.34
C ALA A 500 -6.09 -18.87 2.66
N PRO A 501 -7.01 -18.46 1.76
CA PRO A 501 -7.87 -17.31 1.99
C PRO A 501 -8.82 -17.53 3.16
N PHE A 502 -9.16 -16.45 3.85
CA PHE A 502 -10.07 -16.47 5.00
C PHE A 502 -11.39 -15.80 4.67
N TYR A 503 -12.48 -16.38 5.14
CA TYR A 503 -13.79 -15.77 5.21
C TYR A 503 -14.08 -15.47 6.66
N SER A 504 -13.87 -14.21 7.07
CA SER A 504 -13.80 -13.81 8.46
C SER A 504 -14.76 -12.67 8.77
N ARG A 505 -15.03 -12.46 10.06
CA ARG A 505 -15.75 -11.26 10.50
C ARG A 505 -14.83 -10.05 10.40
N LYS A 506 -15.40 -8.91 10.05
CA LYS A 506 -14.72 -7.62 10.15
C LYS A 506 -14.34 -7.36 11.60
N TYR A 507 -13.20 -6.70 11.80
CA TYR A 507 -12.79 -6.29 13.14
C TYR A 507 -13.87 -5.34 13.72
N ASN A 508 -14.37 -5.67 14.89
CA ASN A 508 -15.23 -4.76 15.65
C ASN A 508 -14.32 -3.94 16.57
N LEU A 509 -14.23 -2.64 16.33
CA LEU A 509 -13.34 -1.75 17.07
C LEU A 509 -13.56 -1.82 18.60
N LYS A 510 -14.80 -2.06 19.04
CA LYS A 510 -15.15 -2.20 20.47
C LYS A 510 -14.49 -3.40 21.16
N ASP A 511 -14.07 -4.39 20.38
CA ASP A 511 -13.40 -5.58 20.91
C ASP A 511 -11.88 -5.35 21.05
N HIS A 512 -11.37 -4.17 20.65
CA HIS A 512 -9.96 -3.84 20.79
C HIS A 512 -9.59 -3.56 22.24
N PRO A 513 -8.48 -4.13 22.78
CA PRO A 513 -8.08 -3.91 24.18
C PRO A 513 -7.98 -2.44 24.59
N ASN A 514 -7.59 -1.57 23.67
CA ASN A 514 -7.41 -0.14 23.90
C ASN A 514 -8.64 0.70 23.52
N TYR A 515 -9.80 0.09 23.25
CA TYR A 515 -11.02 0.83 22.86
C TYR A 515 -11.49 1.80 23.94
N HIS A 516 -11.27 1.49 25.20
CA HIS A 516 -11.59 2.36 26.33
C HIS A 516 -10.96 3.77 26.21
N LEU A 517 -9.81 3.89 25.51
CA LEU A 517 -9.18 5.19 25.24
C LEU A 517 -9.98 6.01 24.22
N VAL A 518 -10.61 5.35 23.25
CA VAL A 518 -11.50 6.00 22.29
C VAL A 518 -12.77 6.48 22.98
N GLU A 519 -13.31 5.72 23.93
CA GLU A 519 -14.47 6.17 24.73
C GLU A 519 -14.14 7.38 25.61
N ALA A 520 -12.90 7.47 26.10
CA ALA A 520 -12.44 8.56 26.95
C ALA A 520 -12.12 9.84 26.16
N GLU A 521 -11.43 9.73 25.04
CA GLU A 521 -10.79 10.85 24.32
C GLU A 521 -11.29 11.01 22.86
N GLY A 522 -11.87 9.97 22.25
CA GLY A 522 -12.32 10.00 20.86
C GLY A 522 -13.57 10.84 20.63
N GLY A 523 -13.76 11.26 19.36
CA GLY A 523 -14.93 12.05 18.96
C GLY A 523 -14.94 13.50 19.45
N LYS A 524 -14.03 13.88 20.34
CA LYS A 524 -13.85 15.26 20.80
C LYS A 524 -13.09 16.07 19.75
N PRO A 525 -13.29 17.40 19.66
CA PRO A 525 -12.42 18.24 18.86
C PRO A 525 -10.96 18.02 19.23
N PHE A 526 -10.08 17.98 18.23
CA PHE A 526 -8.65 17.79 18.49
C PHE A 526 -8.12 18.96 19.34
N ASP A 527 -7.41 18.63 20.41
CA ASP A 527 -6.92 19.57 21.42
C ASP A 527 -5.53 20.12 21.00
N TYR A 528 -5.56 21.23 20.27
CA TYR A 528 -4.35 21.92 19.81
C TYR A 528 -3.56 22.55 20.95
N ASP A 529 -4.20 22.97 22.04
CA ASP A 529 -3.53 23.58 23.21
C ASP A 529 -2.71 22.53 23.95
N ARG A 530 -3.31 21.37 24.24
CA ARG A 530 -2.60 20.21 24.82
C ARG A 530 -1.43 19.76 23.94
N ARG A 531 -1.60 19.75 22.62
CA ARG A 531 -0.53 19.45 21.66
C ARG A 531 0.62 20.46 21.79
N ALA A 532 0.34 21.76 21.90
CA ALA A 532 1.32 22.80 22.05
C ALA A 532 2.10 22.69 23.36
N GLU A 533 1.40 22.43 24.48
CA GLU A 533 2.02 22.20 25.78
C GLU A 533 2.97 20.98 25.77
N GLN A 534 2.56 19.89 25.15
CA GLN A 534 3.39 18.69 25.03
C GLN A 534 4.62 18.96 24.15
N SER A 535 4.49 19.65 23.03
CA SER A 535 5.61 20.01 22.18
C SER A 535 6.62 20.94 22.90
N PHE A 536 6.13 21.85 23.73
CA PHE A 536 6.99 22.69 24.55
C PHE A 536 7.72 21.90 25.63
N ALA A 537 7.04 20.96 26.29
CA ALA A 537 7.67 20.07 27.28
C ALA A 537 8.76 19.20 26.65
N ASP A 538 8.54 18.65 25.47
CA ASP A 538 9.52 17.87 24.70
C ASP A 538 10.74 18.74 24.33
N PHE A 539 10.52 19.97 23.85
CA PHE A 539 11.60 20.92 23.56
C PHE A 539 12.47 21.23 24.79
N ILE A 540 11.84 21.47 25.94
CA ILE A 540 12.58 21.71 27.20
C ILE A 540 13.38 20.48 27.63
N SER A 541 12.85 19.26 27.43
CA SER A 541 13.56 18.02 27.71
C SER A 541 14.79 17.86 26.81
N ASP A 542 14.62 18.04 25.50
CA ASP A 542 15.71 17.95 24.52
C ASP A 542 16.84 18.96 24.82
N VAL A 543 16.49 20.20 25.21
CA VAL A 543 17.48 21.23 25.60
C VAL A 543 18.24 20.86 26.87
N LYS A 544 17.57 20.25 27.84
CA LYS A 544 18.22 19.77 29.09
C LYS A 544 19.20 18.63 28.79
N ASP A 545 18.82 17.68 27.95
CA ASP A 545 19.67 16.55 27.57
C ASP A 545 20.93 17.01 26.83
N VAL A 546 20.81 17.98 25.90
CA VAL A 546 21.97 18.59 25.21
C VAL A 546 22.90 19.29 26.18
N LYS A 547 22.39 20.01 27.19
CA LYS A 547 23.22 20.65 28.22
C LYS A 547 23.92 19.62 29.11
N THR A 548 23.23 18.53 29.47
CA THR A 548 23.81 17.45 30.27
C THR A 548 24.93 16.75 29.50
N VAL A 549 24.75 16.46 28.23
CA VAL A 549 25.80 15.85 27.39
C VAL A 549 27.01 16.78 27.24
N LYS A 550 26.83 18.09 27.05
CA LYS A 550 27.94 19.07 27.00
C LYS A 550 28.70 19.15 28.34
N LEU A 551 27.99 19.19 29.46
CA LEU A 551 28.62 19.18 30.81
C LEU A 551 29.39 17.89 31.10
N CYS A 552 28.91 16.73 30.64
CA CYS A 552 29.64 15.48 30.78
C CYS A 552 30.86 15.41 29.84
N ALA A 553 30.82 16.00 28.67
CA ALA A 553 31.96 16.08 27.75
C ALA A 553 33.06 17.04 28.25
N GLU A 554 32.71 18.15 28.91
CA GLU A 554 33.66 19.09 29.53
C GLU A 554 34.30 18.56 30.81
N ASN A 555 33.66 17.65 31.54
CA ASN A 555 34.20 17.02 32.74
C ASN A 555 35.09 15.78 32.48
N ASN A 556 35.16 15.32 31.22
CA ASN A 556 36.01 14.18 30.81
C ASN A 556 37.27 14.61 30.03
N ASN A 557 37.56 15.93 29.92
CA ASN A 557 38.82 16.51 29.48
C ASN A 557 39.52 17.16 30.67
#